data_fb4dd401621e4353d68c0786bab98f92
#
_entry.id   fb4dd401621e4353d68c0786bab98f92
#
_cell.length_a   1.000
_cell.length_b   1.000
_cell.length_c   1.000
_cell.angle_alpha   90.00
_cell.angle_beta   90.00
_cell.angle_gamma   90.00
#
_symmetry.space_group_name_H-M   'P 1'
#
loop_
_entity.id
_entity.type
_entity.pdbx_description
1 polymer ?
#
loop_
_entity_poly.entity_id
_entity_poly.type
_entity_poly.pdbx_seq_one_letter_code
_entity_poly.pdbx_strand_id
1 'polypeptide(L)'
;MFDVVAVGHVLADIRFVVNEFVGPDEEGVILEQSRGVGGSAANVAIGVRRLGLSSAIIAKIGFDGFGRIAVDELMREGVDISGLKVSFSSTGFTIVIIDGRGQICLYGYKGASEELEPCDVNVDIIRKARYVHIASLRLDTSIEAAKRAKEHGKIVSWDPGRVQSKAGLQTLRNLIEHVDIVLANEEEMTNMTGEGDYKKAAEVIRGLGPRLIVVKRGARGAYILSDEGALEVPPLKPPRIVDTTGAGDAFAAGLLVGLARGYELNKALTYASATAALKIAKLGSHEAPTHDEVIKFIWG
;
A
#
# COMPACT_ATOMS: atom_id res chain seq x y z
N MET A 1 6.49 -8.39 19.11
CA MET A 1 7.02 -8.82 17.82
C MET A 1 5.92 -8.60 16.80
N PHE A 2 6.22 -8.06 15.62
CA PHE A 2 5.23 -7.75 14.59
C PHE A 2 5.44 -8.62 13.37
N ASP A 3 4.37 -9.11 12.77
CA ASP A 3 4.46 -9.82 11.50
C ASP A 3 4.85 -8.85 10.38
N VAL A 4 4.23 -7.67 10.34
CA VAL A 4 4.51 -6.62 9.35
C VAL A 4 4.65 -5.26 10.02
N VAL A 5 5.70 -4.52 9.68
CA VAL A 5 5.81 -3.08 9.96
C VAL A 5 5.68 -2.32 8.64
N ALA A 6 4.67 -1.46 8.53
CA ALA A 6 4.49 -0.60 7.37
C ALA A 6 5.18 0.75 7.60
N VAL A 7 5.92 1.23 6.60
CA VAL A 7 6.63 2.52 6.63
C VAL A 7 6.13 3.37 5.47
N GLY A 8 5.57 4.54 5.74
CA GLY A 8 5.08 5.39 4.66
C GLY A 8 3.94 6.33 5.05
N HIS A 9 3.11 6.67 4.07
CA HIS A 9 2.08 7.68 4.27
C HIS A 9 0.90 7.21 5.12
N VAL A 10 0.49 8.10 6.03
CA VAL A 10 -0.80 8.11 6.72
C VAL A 10 -1.50 9.41 6.37
N LEU A 11 -2.68 9.32 5.80
CA LEU A 11 -3.48 10.45 5.31
C LEU A 11 -4.88 10.35 5.91
N ALA A 12 -5.61 11.47 5.92
CA ALA A 12 -7.06 11.44 6.12
C ALA A 12 -7.75 11.36 4.75
N ASP A 13 -8.59 10.37 4.53
CA ASP A 13 -9.44 10.30 3.34
C ASP A 13 -10.79 10.96 3.64
N ILE A 14 -11.12 11.97 2.85
CA ILE A 14 -12.39 12.70 2.92
C ILE A 14 -13.15 12.41 1.64
N ARG A 15 -14.32 11.75 1.74
CA ARG A 15 -15.13 11.37 0.59
C ARG A 15 -16.41 12.15 0.56
N PHE A 16 -16.74 12.62 -0.64
CA PHE A 16 -17.99 13.31 -0.93
C PHE A 16 -18.70 12.60 -2.08
N VAL A 17 -19.99 12.34 -1.91
CA VAL A 17 -20.87 11.92 -2.98
C VAL A 17 -21.63 13.13 -3.47
N VAL A 18 -21.59 13.39 -4.77
CA VAL A 18 -22.27 14.51 -5.44
C VAL A 18 -23.17 13.96 -6.58
N ASN A 19 -24.16 14.73 -7.03
CA ASN A 19 -24.94 14.34 -8.20
C ASN A 19 -24.07 14.32 -9.46
N GLU A 20 -23.28 15.36 -9.65
CA GLU A 20 -22.42 15.58 -10.82
C GLU A 20 -21.24 16.47 -10.44
N PHE A 21 -20.17 16.38 -11.21
CA PHE A 21 -19.05 17.32 -11.08
C PHE A 21 -19.48 18.66 -11.67
N VAL A 22 -19.19 19.72 -10.93
CA VAL A 22 -19.46 21.11 -11.38
C VAL A 22 -18.24 21.71 -12.04
N GLY A 23 -18.48 22.66 -12.93
CA GLY A 23 -17.44 23.45 -13.59
C GLY A 23 -16.92 24.60 -12.70
N PRO A 24 -15.97 25.39 -13.23
CA PRO A 24 -15.53 26.62 -12.59
C PRO A 24 -16.73 27.58 -12.39
N ASP A 25 -16.77 28.28 -11.26
CA ASP A 25 -17.81 29.24 -10.86
C ASP A 25 -19.21 28.62 -10.68
N GLU A 26 -19.33 27.32 -10.58
CA GLU A 26 -20.57 26.61 -10.29
C GLU A 26 -20.61 26.09 -8.86
N GLU A 27 -21.79 26.06 -8.25
CA GLU A 27 -22.03 25.49 -6.91
C GLU A 27 -22.65 24.09 -7.03
N GLY A 28 -21.99 23.09 -6.41
CA GLY A 28 -22.48 21.71 -6.34
C GLY A 28 -22.99 21.35 -4.95
N VAL A 29 -23.88 20.37 -4.88
CA VAL A 29 -24.43 19.87 -3.62
C VAL A 29 -23.77 18.54 -3.23
N ILE A 30 -23.23 18.49 -2.01
CA ILE A 30 -22.75 17.24 -1.39
C ILE A 30 -23.97 16.50 -0.81
N LEU A 31 -24.20 15.27 -1.30
CA LEU A 31 -25.28 14.40 -0.86
C LEU A 31 -24.89 13.59 0.39
N GLU A 32 -23.66 13.08 0.39
CA GLU A 32 -23.11 12.27 1.47
C GLU A 32 -21.64 12.61 1.70
N GLN A 33 -21.20 12.48 2.95
CA GLN A 33 -19.79 12.60 3.29
C GLN A 33 -19.36 11.45 4.21
N SER A 34 -18.11 11.00 4.04
CA SER A 34 -17.46 10.10 4.97
C SER A 34 -16.00 10.48 5.16
N ARG A 35 -15.44 10.10 6.30
CA ARG A 35 -14.04 10.36 6.65
C ARG A 35 -13.45 9.07 7.17
N GLY A 36 -12.17 8.88 6.92
CA GLY A 36 -11.43 7.72 7.41
C GLY A 36 -9.94 7.91 7.23
N VAL A 37 -9.18 6.91 7.60
CA VAL A 37 -7.75 6.87 7.33
C VAL A 37 -7.50 6.38 5.90
N GLY A 38 -6.49 6.95 5.26
CA GLY A 38 -5.93 6.54 3.98
C GLY A 38 -4.40 6.57 4.03
N GLY A 39 -3.79 6.44 2.86
CA GLY A 39 -2.36 6.29 2.70
C GLY A 39 -1.94 4.83 2.64
N SER A 40 -1.07 4.49 1.68
CA SER A 40 -0.75 3.09 1.37
C SER A 40 -0.18 2.33 2.56
N ALA A 41 0.67 2.96 3.38
CA ALA A 41 1.20 2.29 4.58
C ALA A 41 0.11 2.00 5.62
N ALA A 42 -0.83 2.93 5.84
CA ALA A 42 -1.97 2.72 6.73
C ALA A 42 -2.88 1.59 6.20
N ASN A 43 -3.19 1.62 4.90
CA ASN A 43 -4.02 0.60 4.26
C ASN A 43 -3.42 -0.81 4.41
N VAL A 44 -2.09 -0.95 4.20
CA VAL A 44 -1.39 -2.23 4.38
C VAL A 44 -1.41 -2.66 5.85
N ALA A 45 -1.09 -1.76 6.80
CA ALA A 45 -1.06 -2.09 8.22
C ALA A 45 -2.44 -2.56 8.73
N ILE A 46 -3.51 -1.86 8.35
CA ILE A 46 -4.90 -2.24 8.66
C ILE A 46 -5.26 -3.57 7.99
N GLY A 47 -4.90 -3.73 6.70
CA GLY A 47 -5.14 -4.98 5.98
C GLY A 47 -4.52 -6.18 6.69
N VAL A 48 -3.27 -6.07 7.14
CA VAL A 48 -2.59 -7.12 7.92
C VAL A 48 -3.34 -7.45 9.22
N ARG A 49 -3.84 -6.44 9.93
CA ARG A 49 -4.64 -6.63 11.16
C ARG A 49 -5.95 -7.36 10.88
N ARG A 50 -6.70 -6.90 9.89
CA ARG A 50 -7.98 -7.53 9.50
C ARG A 50 -7.79 -8.97 9.01
N LEU A 51 -6.64 -9.27 8.40
CA LEU A 51 -6.25 -10.63 8.02
C LEU A 51 -5.69 -11.46 9.18
N GLY A 52 -5.74 -10.96 10.43
CA GLY A 52 -5.47 -11.69 11.66
C GLY A 52 -4.01 -11.78 12.07
N LEU A 53 -3.12 -10.94 11.54
CA LEU A 53 -1.73 -10.85 11.97
C LEU A 53 -1.43 -9.50 12.65
N SER A 54 -0.27 -9.41 13.30
CA SER A 54 0.16 -8.21 14.02
C SER A 54 0.84 -7.21 13.08
N SER A 55 0.48 -5.92 13.20
CA SER A 55 1.14 -4.85 12.45
C SER A 55 1.48 -3.65 13.32
N ALA A 56 2.51 -2.90 12.89
CA ALA A 56 2.85 -1.59 13.38
C ALA A 56 3.08 -0.63 12.21
N ILE A 57 3.05 0.68 12.49
CA ILE A 57 3.26 1.70 11.47
C ILE A 57 4.36 2.68 11.89
N ILE A 58 5.21 3.04 10.93
CA ILE A 58 6.19 4.14 11.03
C ILE A 58 5.75 5.19 10.00
N ALA A 59 5.27 6.33 10.50
CA ALA A 59 4.72 7.40 9.67
C ALA A 59 4.79 8.73 10.42
N LYS A 60 4.46 9.82 9.74
CA LYS A 60 4.37 11.14 10.34
C LYS A 60 3.03 11.80 9.99
N ILE A 61 2.39 12.38 11.00
CA ILE A 61 1.10 13.07 10.91
C ILE A 61 1.21 14.47 11.53
N GLY A 62 0.25 15.32 11.26
CA GLY A 62 0.14 16.63 11.90
C GLY A 62 -0.57 16.56 13.25
N PHE A 63 -0.37 17.59 14.08
CA PHE A 63 -1.11 17.78 15.33
C PHE A 63 -2.42 18.53 15.05
N ASP A 64 -3.35 17.87 14.33
CA ASP A 64 -4.62 18.45 13.91
C ASP A 64 -5.77 17.44 13.93
N GLY A 65 -6.98 17.89 13.53
CA GLY A 65 -8.17 17.04 13.50
C GLY A 65 -8.05 15.84 12.55
N PHE A 66 -7.31 15.97 11.44
CA PHE A 66 -7.07 14.88 10.50
C PHE A 66 -6.10 13.84 11.07
N GLY A 67 -5.04 14.29 11.77
CA GLY A 67 -4.13 13.41 12.49
C GLY A 67 -4.87 12.60 13.57
N ARG A 68 -5.81 13.24 14.28
CA ARG A 68 -6.63 12.56 15.26
C ARG A 68 -7.52 11.48 14.63
N ILE A 69 -8.18 11.78 13.50
CA ILE A 69 -8.98 10.78 12.77
C ILE A 69 -8.11 9.56 12.41
N ALA A 70 -6.90 9.80 11.89
CA ALA A 70 -5.99 8.73 11.51
C ALA A 70 -5.56 7.88 12.72
N VAL A 71 -5.20 8.50 13.85
CA VAL A 71 -4.82 7.80 15.09
C VAL A 71 -5.97 6.96 15.62
N ASP A 72 -7.16 7.57 15.77
CA ASP A 72 -8.33 6.90 16.34
C ASP A 72 -8.69 5.65 15.50
N GLU A 73 -8.58 5.74 14.17
CA GLU A 73 -8.89 4.63 13.28
C GLU A 73 -7.82 3.53 13.30
N LEU A 74 -6.53 3.89 13.24
CA LEU A 74 -5.44 2.92 13.36
C LEU A 74 -5.51 2.14 14.68
N MET A 75 -5.80 2.83 15.78
CA MET A 75 -5.97 2.20 17.09
C MET A 75 -7.20 1.28 17.13
N ARG A 76 -8.33 1.71 16.55
CA ARG A 76 -9.55 0.89 16.45
C ARG A 76 -9.31 -0.40 15.67
N GLU A 77 -8.50 -0.33 14.61
CA GLU A 77 -8.11 -1.50 13.82
C GLU A 77 -6.99 -2.33 14.46
N GLY A 78 -6.49 -1.90 15.63
CA GLY A 78 -5.48 -2.61 16.41
C GLY A 78 -4.06 -2.53 15.84
N VAL A 79 -3.77 -1.54 15.01
CA VAL A 79 -2.41 -1.26 14.52
C VAL A 79 -1.60 -0.64 15.65
N ASP A 80 -0.37 -1.10 15.87
CA ASP A 80 0.56 -0.46 16.81
C ASP A 80 1.06 0.86 16.23
N ILE A 81 0.78 1.95 16.92
CA ILE A 81 1.09 3.31 16.51
C ILE A 81 2.34 3.89 17.19
N SER A 82 3.10 3.09 17.93
CA SER A 82 4.29 3.56 18.65
C SER A 82 5.40 4.13 17.73
N GLY A 83 5.30 3.88 16.43
CA GLY A 83 6.18 4.46 15.39
C GLY A 83 5.66 5.74 14.76
N LEU A 84 4.47 6.23 15.14
CA LEU A 84 3.97 7.51 14.65
C LEU A 84 4.77 8.68 15.24
N LYS A 85 5.14 9.60 14.36
CA LYS A 85 5.70 10.91 14.70
C LYS A 85 4.65 11.98 14.48
N VAL A 86 4.76 13.05 15.24
CA VAL A 86 3.86 14.21 15.14
C VAL A 86 4.65 15.42 14.69
N SER A 87 4.14 16.13 13.69
CA SER A 87 4.66 17.40 13.17
C SER A 87 3.71 18.54 13.52
N PHE A 88 4.21 19.77 13.47
CA PHE A 88 3.40 20.99 13.54
C PHE A 88 2.73 21.33 12.19
N SER A 89 3.15 20.69 11.11
CA SER A 89 2.49 20.80 9.80
C SER A 89 1.16 20.09 9.80
N SER A 90 0.29 20.43 8.84
CA SER A 90 -1.01 19.77 8.68
C SER A 90 -0.83 18.32 8.25
N THR A 91 -1.66 17.44 8.78
CA THR A 91 -1.77 16.05 8.32
C THR A 91 -2.13 16.03 6.84
N GLY A 92 -1.51 15.14 6.08
CA GLY A 92 -1.87 14.92 4.70
C GLY A 92 -3.30 14.39 4.58
N PHE A 93 -3.98 14.74 3.47
CA PHE A 93 -5.34 14.26 3.21
C PHE A 93 -5.59 14.02 1.73
N THR A 94 -6.59 13.19 1.45
CA THR A 94 -7.13 12.99 0.10
C THR A 94 -8.59 13.38 0.09
N ILE A 95 -8.99 14.25 -0.86
CA ILE A 95 -10.37 14.52 -1.17
C ILE A 95 -10.77 13.62 -2.34
N VAL A 96 -11.78 12.79 -2.11
CA VAL A 96 -12.38 11.89 -3.10
C VAL A 96 -13.77 12.37 -3.38
N ILE A 97 -14.05 12.81 -4.61
CA ILE A 97 -15.39 13.23 -5.03
C ILE A 97 -15.92 12.15 -5.99
N ILE A 98 -17.11 11.63 -5.70
CA ILE A 98 -17.77 10.57 -6.46
C ILE A 98 -19.09 11.12 -6.99
N ASP A 99 -19.28 11.10 -8.31
CA ASP A 99 -20.53 11.55 -8.93
C ASP A 99 -21.61 10.43 -8.96
N GLY A 100 -22.84 10.78 -9.34
CA GLY A 100 -23.95 9.85 -9.45
C GLY A 100 -23.78 8.74 -10.51
N ARG A 101 -22.74 8.83 -11.35
CA ARG A 101 -22.34 7.81 -12.33
C ARG A 101 -21.20 6.92 -11.83
N GLY A 102 -20.70 7.19 -10.60
CA GLY A 102 -19.56 6.47 -10.02
C GLY A 102 -18.21 6.92 -10.56
N GLN A 103 -18.12 8.06 -11.25
CA GLN A 103 -16.85 8.64 -11.66
C GLN A 103 -16.15 9.25 -10.44
N ILE A 104 -14.83 9.20 -10.40
CA ILE A 104 -14.04 9.65 -9.25
C ILE A 104 -13.09 10.77 -9.67
N CYS A 105 -13.11 11.86 -8.90
CA CYS A 105 -12.13 12.92 -8.93
C CYS A 105 -11.34 12.92 -7.61
N LEU A 106 -10.01 13.01 -7.70
CA LEU A 106 -9.10 12.82 -6.58
C LEU A 106 -8.14 14.00 -6.45
N TYR A 107 -8.10 14.62 -5.25
CA TYR A 107 -7.10 15.62 -4.88
C TYR A 107 -6.34 15.16 -3.63
N GLY A 108 -5.03 15.15 -3.68
CA GLY A 108 -4.18 14.74 -2.56
C GLY A 108 -3.25 15.85 -2.09
N TYR A 109 -3.21 16.07 -0.79
CA TYR A 109 -2.20 16.87 -0.10
C TYR A 109 -1.41 15.96 0.84
N LYS A 110 -0.10 15.91 0.67
CA LYS A 110 0.75 14.97 1.43
C LYS A 110 1.07 15.44 2.84
N GLY A 111 1.20 16.76 3.06
CA GLY A 111 1.41 17.36 4.36
C GLY A 111 2.55 16.73 5.17
N ALA A 112 2.32 16.56 6.45
CA ALA A 112 3.28 15.97 7.38
C ALA A 112 3.83 14.59 6.98
N SER A 113 3.11 13.84 6.14
CA SER A 113 3.59 12.53 5.66
C SER A 113 4.86 12.61 4.82
N GLU A 114 5.09 13.72 4.09
CA GLU A 114 6.35 13.95 3.35
C GLU A 114 7.49 14.44 4.25
N GLU A 115 7.20 14.78 5.50
CA GLU A 115 8.21 15.23 6.47
C GLU A 115 8.79 14.07 7.29
N LEU A 116 8.41 12.82 7.02
CA LEU A 116 9.05 11.68 7.65
C LEU A 116 10.48 11.56 7.10
N GLU A 117 11.47 11.97 7.91
CA GLU A 117 12.87 11.99 7.56
C GLU A 117 13.59 10.69 7.94
N PRO A 118 14.80 10.42 7.38
CA PRO A 118 15.59 9.25 7.73
C PRO A 118 15.82 9.06 9.23
N CYS A 119 16.02 10.16 9.98
CA CYS A 119 16.21 10.13 11.43
C CYS A 119 14.93 9.78 12.23
N ASP A 120 13.76 9.87 11.62
CA ASP A 120 12.48 9.48 12.22
C ASP A 120 12.22 7.98 12.17
N VAL A 121 12.99 7.23 11.36
CA VAL A 121 12.83 5.79 11.21
C VAL A 121 13.12 5.09 12.53
N ASN A 122 12.09 4.51 13.14
CA ASN A 122 12.19 3.84 14.44
C ASN A 122 12.79 2.44 14.30
N VAL A 123 14.11 2.34 14.54
CA VAL A 123 14.86 1.09 14.41
C VAL A 123 14.38 0.01 15.40
N ASP A 124 13.93 0.39 16.61
CA ASP A 124 13.46 -0.58 17.60
C ASP A 124 12.16 -1.26 17.19
N ILE A 125 11.32 -0.57 16.42
CA ILE A 125 10.12 -1.15 15.81
C ILE A 125 10.52 -2.08 14.66
N ILE A 126 11.45 -1.64 13.80
CA ILE A 126 11.99 -2.46 12.70
C ILE A 126 12.59 -3.77 13.25
N ARG A 127 13.36 -3.72 14.32
CA ARG A 127 13.94 -4.92 14.97
C ARG A 127 12.90 -5.95 15.37
N LYS A 128 11.70 -5.51 15.73
CA LYS A 128 10.59 -6.38 16.15
C LYS A 128 9.77 -6.91 14.97
N ALA A 129 10.05 -6.48 13.74
CA ALA A 129 9.33 -6.91 12.55
C ALA A 129 9.85 -8.25 12.01
N ARG A 130 8.97 -8.99 11.32
CA ARG A 130 9.36 -10.06 10.39
C ARG A 130 9.50 -9.50 8.97
N TYR A 131 8.51 -8.73 8.51
CA TYR A 131 8.50 -8.02 7.24
C TYR A 131 8.46 -6.51 7.50
N VAL A 132 9.21 -5.75 6.70
CA VAL A 132 9.11 -4.29 6.62
C VAL A 132 8.59 -3.94 5.23
N HIS A 133 7.39 -3.34 5.18
CA HIS A 133 6.78 -2.89 3.94
C HIS A 133 6.90 -1.39 3.81
N ILE A 134 7.57 -0.94 2.75
CA ILE A 134 7.75 0.48 2.44
C ILE A 134 6.78 0.85 1.32
N ALA A 135 5.93 1.85 1.56
CA ALA A 135 4.87 2.24 0.63
C ALA A 135 4.83 3.75 0.42
N SER A 136 4.99 4.19 -0.83
CA SER A 136 4.77 5.57 -1.27
C SER A 136 5.39 6.62 -0.34
N LEU A 137 6.68 6.55 -0.09
CA LEU A 137 7.40 7.43 0.82
C LEU A 137 8.50 8.19 0.07
N ARG A 138 9.00 9.31 0.61
CA ARG A 138 10.18 9.99 0.07
C ARG A 138 11.38 9.03 0.00
N LEU A 139 12.23 9.20 -1.01
CA LEU A 139 13.25 8.21 -1.37
C LEU A 139 14.33 8.02 -0.31
N ASP A 140 14.82 9.11 0.29
CA ASP A 140 15.86 9.06 1.33
C ASP A 140 15.44 8.28 2.56
N THR A 141 14.20 8.48 3.02
CA THR A 141 13.62 7.73 4.14
C THR A 141 13.31 6.28 3.76
N SER A 142 12.90 6.03 2.52
CA SER A 142 12.73 4.66 2.00
C SER A 142 14.05 3.89 2.03
N ILE A 143 15.15 4.51 1.59
CA ILE A 143 16.49 3.93 1.61
C ILE A 143 16.93 3.62 3.05
N GLU A 144 16.75 4.57 3.97
CA GLU A 144 17.12 4.37 5.37
C GLU A 144 16.32 3.22 6.01
N ALA A 145 14.99 3.20 5.80
CA ALA A 145 14.15 2.14 6.33
C ALA A 145 14.55 0.76 5.78
N ALA A 146 14.84 0.66 4.47
CA ALA A 146 15.29 -0.58 3.84
C ALA A 146 16.64 -1.03 4.39
N LYS A 147 17.63 -0.14 4.49
CA LYS A 147 18.94 -0.43 5.06
C LYS A 147 18.85 -0.94 6.49
N ARG A 148 18.11 -0.23 7.37
CA ARG A 148 17.90 -0.65 8.76
C ARG A 148 17.23 -2.00 8.86
N ALA A 149 16.24 -2.25 8.00
CA ALA A 149 15.58 -3.55 7.95
C ALA A 149 16.57 -4.67 7.57
N LYS A 150 17.38 -4.46 6.55
CA LYS A 150 18.39 -5.46 6.10
C LYS A 150 19.49 -5.68 7.16
N GLU A 151 19.98 -4.63 7.82
CA GLU A 151 20.95 -4.73 8.93
C GLU A 151 20.44 -5.62 10.07
N HIS A 152 19.12 -5.69 10.25
CA HIS A 152 18.48 -6.54 11.27
C HIS A 152 17.88 -7.84 10.72
N GLY A 153 18.27 -8.25 9.51
CA GLY A 153 17.85 -9.51 8.90
C GLY A 153 16.35 -9.59 8.59
N LYS A 154 15.70 -8.43 8.33
CA LYS A 154 14.27 -8.39 7.99
C LYS A 154 14.06 -8.53 6.49
N ILE A 155 12.90 -9.05 6.11
CA ILE A 155 12.49 -9.11 4.70
C ILE A 155 11.86 -7.75 4.34
N VAL A 156 12.40 -7.10 3.31
CA VAL A 156 11.93 -5.79 2.85
C VAL A 156 11.03 -5.97 1.63
N SER A 157 9.81 -5.45 1.74
CA SER A 157 8.85 -5.33 0.65
C SER A 157 8.67 -3.86 0.29
N TRP A 158 8.59 -3.54 -0.98
CA TRP A 158 8.46 -2.17 -1.45
C TRP A 158 7.41 -2.03 -2.55
N ASP A 159 6.55 -1.02 -2.40
CA ASP A 159 5.63 -0.54 -3.43
C ASP A 159 6.00 0.92 -3.74
N PRO A 160 6.52 1.23 -4.94
CA PRO A 160 6.98 2.57 -5.30
C PRO A 160 5.85 3.59 -5.37
N GLY A 161 4.66 3.16 -5.72
CA GLY A 161 3.56 4.05 -6.05
C GLY A 161 3.87 4.94 -7.27
N ARG A 162 2.91 5.80 -7.61
CA ARG A 162 2.95 6.61 -8.83
C ARG A 162 4.06 7.67 -8.85
N VAL A 163 4.44 8.21 -7.71
CA VAL A 163 5.41 9.31 -7.65
C VAL A 163 6.82 8.77 -7.69
N GLN A 164 7.13 7.82 -6.82
CA GLN A 164 8.48 7.31 -6.69
C GLN A 164 8.91 6.50 -7.92
N SER A 165 7.98 5.77 -8.57
CA SER A 165 8.27 5.03 -9.82
C SER A 165 8.81 5.93 -10.95
N LYS A 166 8.45 7.20 -10.97
CA LYS A 166 8.90 8.16 -12.00
C LYS A 166 10.34 8.67 -11.80
N ALA A 167 10.99 8.33 -10.69
CA ALA A 167 12.37 8.78 -10.43
C ALA A 167 13.42 8.09 -11.32
N GLY A 168 13.05 6.99 -11.99
CA GLY A 168 13.92 6.23 -12.89
C GLY A 168 14.92 5.33 -12.17
N LEU A 169 15.44 4.33 -12.89
CA LEU A 169 16.22 3.24 -12.33
C LEU A 169 17.50 3.70 -11.63
N GLN A 170 18.21 4.67 -12.21
CA GLN A 170 19.48 5.16 -11.66
C GLN A 170 19.27 5.76 -10.25
N THR A 171 18.20 6.53 -10.07
CA THR A 171 17.86 7.16 -8.80
C THR A 171 17.39 6.11 -7.77
N LEU A 172 16.62 5.12 -8.21
CA LEU A 172 16.03 4.10 -7.36
C LEU A 172 16.97 2.95 -7.00
N ARG A 173 18.09 2.80 -7.70
CA ARG A 173 19.01 1.68 -7.57
C ARG A 173 19.41 1.40 -6.11
N ASN A 174 19.82 2.45 -5.39
CA ASN A 174 20.26 2.31 -4.00
C ASN A 174 19.15 1.80 -3.05
N LEU A 175 17.87 2.07 -3.35
CA LEU A 175 16.76 1.47 -2.62
C LEU A 175 16.55 0.02 -3.04
N ILE A 176 16.48 -0.24 -4.36
CA ILE A 176 16.16 -1.56 -4.92
C ILE A 176 17.14 -2.63 -4.42
N GLU A 177 18.43 -2.32 -4.30
CA GLU A 177 19.46 -3.22 -3.80
C GLU A 177 19.25 -3.68 -2.34
N HIS A 178 18.37 -3.01 -1.59
CA HIS A 178 18.01 -3.35 -0.20
C HIS A 178 16.59 -3.94 -0.09
N VAL A 179 15.93 -4.24 -1.21
CA VAL A 179 14.56 -4.77 -1.26
C VAL A 179 14.58 -6.25 -1.63
N ASP A 180 13.77 -7.06 -0.98
CA ASP A 180 13.58 -8.48 -1.28
C ASP A 180 12.36 -8.73 -2.20
N ILE A 181 11.29 -7.93 -2.01
CA ILE A 181 10.00 -8.06 -2.71
C ILE A 181 9.60 -6.71 -3.30
N VAL A 182 9.45 -6.64 -4.61
CA VAL A 182 8.91 -5.45 -5.30
C VAL A 182 7.48 -5.71 -5.74
N LEU A 183 6.57 -4.79 -5.39
CA LEU A 183 5.17 -4.82 -5.80
C LEU A 183 4.88 -3.56 -6.61
N ALA A 184 4.70 -3.68 -7.90
CA ALA A 184 4.41 -2.54 -8.76
C ALA A 184 3.33 -2.91 -9.80
N ASN A 185 2.67 -1.92 -10.39
CA ASN A 185 1.83 -2.17 -11.56
C ASN A 185 2.66 -2.03 -12.85
N GLU A 186 2.06 -2.32 -14.01
CA GLU A 186 2.76 -2.29 -15.30
C GLU A 186 3.31 -0.90 -15.62
N GLU A 187 2.54 0.17 -15.35
CA GLU A 187 2.97 1.55 -15.57
C GLU A 187 4.15 1.92 -14.66
N GLU A 188 4.08 1.55 -13.39
CA GLU A 188 5.15 1.78 -12.42
C GLU A 188 6.43 1.04 -12.81
N MET A 189 6.33 -0.20 -13.29
CA MET A 189 7.47 -0.96 -13.81
C MET A 189 8.11 -0.27 -15.02
N THR A 190 7.30 0.18 -15.97
CA THR A 190 7.76 0.94 -17.13
C THR A 190 8.42 2.25 -16.72
N ASN A 191 7.81 3.00 -15.81
CA ASN A 191 8.36 4.26 -15.32
C ASN A 191 9.72 4.09 -14.64
N MET A 192 9.88 3.03 -13.83
CA MET A 192 11.14 2.75 -13.14
C MET A 192 12.27 2.39 -14.10
N THR A 193 12.00 1.58 -15.11
CA THR A 193 13.04 0.95 -15.94
C THR A 193 13.21 1.58 -17.32
N GLY A 194 12.19 2.27 -17.82
CA GLY A 194 12.11 2.72 -19.22
C GLY A 194 11.74 1.61 -20.20
N GLU A 195 11.55 0.36 -19.73
CA GLU A 195 11.16 -0.77 -20.58
C GLU A 195 9.66 -0.78 -20.85
N GLY A 196 9.27 -0.85 -22.13
CA GLY A 196 7.87 -0.91 -22.52
C GLY A 196 7.19 -2.26 -22.26
N ASP A 197 7.96 -3.32 -22.05
CA ASP A 197 7.49 -4.66 -21.70
C ASP A 197 7.69 -4.90 -20.20
N TYR A 198 6.59 -5.12 -19.48
CA TYR A 198 6.62 -5.33 -18.03
C TYR A 198 7.41 -6.58 -17.61
N LYS A 199 7.54 -7.61 -18.47
CA LYS A 199 8.34 -8.82 -18.20
C LYS A 199 9.83 -8.48 -18.21
N LYS A 200 10.27 -7.76 -19.25
CA LYS A 200 11.64 -7.24 -19.33
C LYS A 200 11.95 -6.27 -18.18
N ALA A 201 11.00 -5.38 -17.88
CA ALA A 201 11.12 -4.48 -16.75
C ALA A 201 11.31 -5.25 -15.43
N ALA A 202 10.56 -6.34 -15.21
CA ALA A 202 10.73 -7.20 -14.03
C ALA A 202 12.10 -7.88 -13.98
N GLU A 203 12.64 -8.33 -15.13
CA GLU A 203 13.99 -8.91 -15.22
C GLU A 203 15.07 -7.87 -14.88
N VAL A 204 14.93 -6.64 -15.35
CA VAL A 204 15.85 -5.53 -15.01
C VAL A 204 15.85 -5.27 -13.50
N ILE A 205 14.67 -5.15 -12.88
CA ILE A 205 14.56 -4.94 -11.43
C ILE A 205 15.14 -6.12 -10.66
N ARG A 206 14.85 -7.36 -11.08
CA ARG A 206 15.39 -8.56 -10.43
C ARG A 206 16.92 -8.61 -10.48
N GLY A 207 17.51 -8.17 -11.57
CA GLY A 207 18.98 -8.08 -11.73
C GLY A 207 19.68 -7.15 -10.73
N LEU A 208 18.91 -6.32 -9.99
CA LEU A 208 19.42 -5.41 -8.95
C LEU A 208 19.35 -5.96 -7.52
N GLY A 209 18.79 -7.17 -7.32
CA GLY A 209 18.79 -7.80 -6.00
C GLY A 209 17.49 -8.43 -5.51
N PRO A 210 16.31 -7.85 -5.82
CA PRO A 210 15.05 -8.40 -5.35
C PRO A 210 14.83 -9.84 -5.83
N ARG A 211 14.35 -10.70 -4.92
CA ARG A 211 14.13 -12.13 -5.21
C ARG A 211 12.69 -12.41 -5.67
N LEU A 212 11.77 -11.51 -5.40
CA LEU A 212 10.37 -11.63 -5.79
C LEU A 212 9.88 -10.31 -6.40
N ILE A 213 9.50 -10.35 -7.67
CA ILE A 213 8.89 -9.23 -8.37
C ILE A 213 7.43 -9.60 -8.65
N VAL A 214 6.52 -8.75 -8.25
CA VAL A 214 5.08 -8.88 -8.50
C VAL A 214 4.62 -7.69 -9.33
N VAL A 215 4.23 -7.95 -10.57
CA VAL A 215 3.63 -6.95 -11.45
C VAL A 215 2.11 -7.08 -11.41
N LYS A 216 1.46 -6.15 -10.72
CA LYS A 216 -0.01 -6.10 -10.59
C LYS A 216 -0.62 -5.60 -11.90
N ARG A 217 -1.57 -6.36 -12.48
CA ARG A 217 -2.17 -6.08 -13.80
C ARG A 217 -3.68 -5.86 -13.73
N GLY A 218 -4.20 -5.57 -12.54
CA GLY A 218 -5.62 -5.32 -12.30
C GLY A 218 -6.50 -6.49 -12.77
N ALA A 219 -7.46 -6.22 -13.67
CA ALA A 219 -8.36 -7.24 -14.20
C ALA A 219 -7.65 -8.34 -15.05
N ARG A 220 -6.36 -8.19 -15.32
CA ARG A 220 -5.53 -9.19 -16.02
C ARG A 220 -4.72 -10.07 -15.06
N GLY A 221 -4.92 -9.93 -13.74
CA GLY A 221 -4.22 -10.70 -12.72
C GLY A 221 -2.85 -10.12 -12.37
N ALA A 222 -1.84 -10.96 -12.22
CA ALA A 222 -0.48 -10.55 -11.87
C ALA A 222 0.56 -11.40 -12.61
N TYR A 223 1.70 -10.80 -12.92
CA TYR A 223 2.90 -11.49 -13.37
C TYR A 223 3.91 -11.53 -12.23
N ILE A 224 4.51 -12.68 -12.02
CA ILE A 224 5.42 -12.95 -10.92
C ILE A 224 6.74 -13.42 -11.50
N LEU A 225 7.85 -12.85 -11.02
CA LEU A 225 9.19 -13.33 -11.32
C LEU A 225 9.90 -13.61 -10.00
N SER A 226 10.31 -14.86 -9.79
CA SER A 226 10.95 -15.32 -8.56
C SER A 226 12.17 -16.18 -8.87
N ASP A 227 12.84 -16.69 -7.82
CA ASP A 227 13.94 -17.67 -7.96
C ASP A 227 13.47 -19.00 -8.57
N GLU A 228 12.17 -19.32 -8.46
CA GLU A 228 11.56 -20.53 -9.05
C GLU A 228 11.14 -20.33 -10.51
N GLY A 229 11.29 -19.12 -11.05
CA GLY A 229 10.92 -18.77 -12.42
C GLY A 229 9.78 -17.78 -12.51
N ALA A 230 9.21 -17.69 -13.70
CA ALA A 230 8.10 -16.77 -14.00
C ALA A 230 6.74 -17.49 -13.95
N LEU A 231 5.74 -16.80 -13.40
CA LEU A 231 4.38 -17.30 -13.26
C LEU A 231 3.37 -16.18 -13.57
N GLU A 232 2.29 -16.52 -14.27
CA GLU A 232 1.11 -15.65 -14.40
C GLU A 232 0.00 -16.15 -13.48
N VAL A 233 -0.50 -15.25 -12.62
CA VAL A 233 -1.63 -15.54 -11.72
C VAL A 233 -2.89 -14.91 -12.31
N PRO A 234 -3.93 -15.69 -12.61
CA PRO A 234 -5.17 -15.15 -13.15
C PRO A 234 -5.87 -14.25 -12.12
N PRO A 235 -6.67 -13.26 -12.57
CA PRO A 235 -7.44 -12.44 -11.66
C PRO A 235 -8.55 -13.26 -11.01
N LEU A 236 -8.84 -12.98 -9.75
CA LEU A 236 -10.06 -13.44 -9.11
C LEU A 236 -11.18 -12.40 -9.33
N LYS A 237 -12.32 -12.86 -9.80
CA LYS A 237 -13.46 -11.98 -10.09
C LYS A 237 -14.06 -11.48 -8.77
N PRO A 238 -14.10 -10.14 -8.54
CA PRO A 238 -14.72 -9.59 -7.34
C PRO A 238 -16.24 -9.87 -7.36
N PRO A 239 -16.90 -10.02 -6.21
CA PRO A 239 -18.35 -10.17 -6.13
C PRO A 239 -19.12 -9.02 -6.80
N ARG A 240 -18.58 -7.83 -6.66
CA ARG A 240 -19.02 -6.57 -7.28
C ARG A 240 -17.86 -5.59 -7.32
N ILE A 241 -17.97 -4.54 -8.14
CA ILE A 241 -16.99 -3.45 -8.17
C ILE A 241 -17.65 -2.22 -7.54
N VAL A 242 -17.12 -1.77 -6.41
CA VAL A 242 -17.61 -0.59 -5.67
C VAL A 242 -16.53 0.50 -5.64
N ASP A 243 -15.30 0.14 -5.20
CA ASP A 243 -14.19 1.09 -5.07
C ASP A 243 -12.86 0.37 -5.25
N THR A 244 -12.10 0.74 -6.27
CA THR A 244 -10.80 0.15 -6.59
C THR A 244 -9.63 0.78 -5.81
N THR A 245 -9.87 1.87 -5.06
CA THR A 245 -8.86 2.53 -4.24
C THR A 245 -8.34 1.58 -3.16
N GLY A 246 -7.03 1.46 -3.01
CA GLY A 246 -6.41 0.57 -2.03
C GLY A 246 -6.39 -0.92 -2.42
N ALA A 247 -6.81 -1.30 -3.64
CA ALA A 247 -6.73 -2.68 -4.10
C ALA A 247 -5.28 -3.19 -4.14
N GLY A 248 -4.34 -2.35 -4.54
CA GLY A 248 -2.90 -2.65 -4.51
C GLY A 248 -2.37 -2.88 -3.09
N ASP A 249 -2.81 -2.06 -2.14
CA ASP A 249 -2.43 -2.16 -0.73
C ASP A 249 -3.03 -3.44 -0.11
N ALA A 250 -4.28 -3.77 -0.44
CA ALA A 250 -4.93 -5.00 -0.01
C ALA A 250 -4.23 -6.25 -0.59
N PHE A 251 -3.78 -6.19 -1.85
CA PHE A 251 -2.96 -7.24 -2.44
C PHE A 251 -1.63 -7.38 -1.68
N ALA A 252 -0.93 -6.27 -1.39
CA ALA A 252 0.33 -6.28 -0.64
C ALA A 252 0.13 -6.87 0.77
N ALA A 253 -0.90 -6.45 1.50
CA ALA A 253 -1.25 -7.00 2.80
C ALA A 253 -1.52 -8.51 2.73
N GLY A 254 -2.32 -8.94 1.74
CA GLY A 254 -2.65 -10.35 1.51
C GLY A 254 -1.41 -11.20 1.20
N LEU A 255 -0.50 -10.71 0.35
CA LEU A 255 0.75 -11.40 0.04
C LEU A 255 1.63 -11.54 1.26
N LEU A 256 1.87 -10.45 1.99
CA LEU A 256 2.71 -10.47 3.19
C LEU A 256 2.14 -11.38 4.28
N VAL A 257 0.81 -11.36 4.47
CA VAL A 257 0.13 -12.26 5.40
C VAL A 257 0.24 -13.72 4.96
N GLY A 258 0.04 -14.02 3.67
CA GLY A 258 0.21 -15.36 3.13
C GLY A 258 1.63 -15.91 3.36
N LEU A 259 2.64 -15.10 3.04
CA LEU A 259 4.06 -15.45 3.28
C LEU A 259 4.38 -15.59 4.78
N ALA A 260 3.83 -14.69 5.62
CA ALA A 260 4.03 -14.76 7.08
C ALA A 260 3.38 -16.00 7.70
N ARG A 261 2.28 -16.49 7.14
CA ARG A 261 1.64 -17.76 7.53
C ARG A 261 2.39 -19.01 7.00
N GLY A 262 3.44 -18.81 6.20
CA GLY A 262 4.21 -19.92 5.60
C GLY A 262 3.50 -20.59 4.42
N TYR A 263 2.57 -19.88 3.75
CA TYR A 263 1.99 -20.42 2.52
C TYR A 263 3.05 -20.48 1.41
N GLU A 264 3.00 -21.52 0.61
CA GLU A 264 3.76 -21.57 -0.64
C GLU A 264 3.39 -20.37 -1.54
N LEU A 265 4.30 -19.93 -2.39
CA LEU A 265 4.18 -18.71 -3.17
C LEU A 265 2.85 -18.65 -3.95
N ASN A 266 2.47 -19.72 -4.64
CA ASN A 266 1.21 -19.79 -5.40
C ASN A 266 -0.03 -19.57 -4.52
N LYS A 267 -0.04 -20.19 -3.34
CA LYS A 267 -1.12 -20.04 -2.36
C LYS A 267 -1.15 -18.62 -1.78
N ALA A 268 0.01 -18.04 -1.48
CA ALA A 268 0.13 -16.67 -1.00
C ALA A 268 -0.37 -15.64 -2.04
N LEU A 269 -0.07 -15.86 -3.32
CA LEU A 269 -0.53 -15.02 -4.43
C LEU A 269 -2.04 -15.13 -4.66
N THR A 270 -2.59 -16.34 -4.58
CA THR A 270 -4.05 -16.56 -4.64
C THR A 270 -4.74 -15.84 -3.48
N TYR A 271 -4.19 -15.94 -2.27
CA TYR A 271 -4.68 -15.24 -1.08
C TYR A 271 -4.63 -13.72 -1.25
N ALA A 272 -3.54 -13.17 -1.80
CA ALA A 272 -3.37 -11.76 -2.12
C ALA A 272 -4.42 -11.29 -3.16
N SER A 273 -4.62 -12.05 -4.23
CA SER A 273 -5.59 -11.75 -5.27
C SER A 273 -7.03 -11.74 -4.72
N ALA A 274 -7.36 -12.69 -3.85
CA ALA A 274 -8.66 -12.75 -3.18
C ALA A 274 -8.87 -11.57 -2.22
N THR A 275 -7.84 -11.19 -1.46
CA THR A 275 -7.87 -10.03 -0.58
C THR A 275 -8.18 -8.76 -1.37
N ALA A 276 -7.49 -8.54 -2.50
CA ALA A 276 -7.75 -7.41 -3.37
C ALA A 276 -9.16 -7.45 -4.00
N ALA A 277 -9.61 -8.61 -4.49
CA ALA A 277 -10.94 -8.78 -5.07
C ALA A 277 -12.08 -8.48 -4.08
N LEU A 278 -11.95 -8.94 -2.83
CA LEU A 278 -12.93 -8.66 -1.78
C LEU A 278 -12.90 -7.20 -1.32
N LYS A 279 -11.70 -6.56 -1.30
CA LYS A 279 -11.59 -5.13 -0.99
C LYS A 279 -12.33 -4.29 -2.02
N ILE A 280 -12.18 -4.55 -3.31
CA ILE A 280 -12.85 -3.82 -4.39
C ILE A 280 -14.38 -3.83 -4.25
N ALA A 281 -14.94 -4.80 -3.56
CA ALA A 281 -16.37 -4.91 -3.29
C ALA A 281 -16.87 -4.03 -2.13
N LYS A 282 -15.96 -3.33 -1.43
CA LYS A 282 -16.24 -2.47 -0.28
C LYS A 282 -15.83 -1.03 -0.60
N LEU A 283 -16.56 -0.06 -0.06
CA LEU A 283 -16.25 1.37 -0.18
C LEU A 283 -15.18 1.75 0.87
N GLY A 284 -14.12 2.42 0.46
CA GLY A 284 -13.04 2.87 1.34
C GLY A 284 -11.71 2.20 1.06
N SER A 285 -10.60 2.97 1.14
CA SER A 285 -9.27 2.51 0.74
C SER A 285 -8.69 1.41 1.65
N HIS A 286 -9.02 1.42 2.95
CA HIS A 286 -8.53 0.49 3.97
C HIS A 286 -9.50 -0.66 4.29
N GLU A 287 -10.62 -0.78 3.56
CA GLU A 287 -11.64 -1.80 3.79
C GLU A 287 -11.23 -3.22 3.32
N ALA A 288 -10.06 -3.67 3.76
CA ALA A 288 -9.60 -5.03 3.52
C ALA A 288 -10.57 -6.07 4.14
N PRO A 289 -10.69 -7.27 3.56
CA PRO A 289 -11.47 -8.35 4.15
C PRO A 289 -10.80 -8.92 5.40
N THR A 290 -11.57 -9.67 6.18
CA THR A 290 -11.04 -10.54 7.23
C THR A 290 -10.43 -11.81 6.65
N HIS A 291 -9.61 -12.52 7.46
CA HIS A 291 -9.06 -13.81 7.06
C HIS A 291 -10.15 -14.81 6.65
N ASP A 292 -11.21 -14.92 7.44
CA ASP A 292 -12.31 -15.86 7.21
C ASP A 292 -13.07 -15.54 5.92
N GLU A 293 -13.29 -14.24 5.62
CA GLU A 293 -13.87 -13.82 4.34
C GLU A 293 -13.01 -14.27 3.16
N VAL A 294 -11.68 -14.14 3.26
CA VAL A 294 -10.75 -14.56 2.19
C VAL A 294 -10.76 -16.08 2.02
N ILE A 295 -10.69 -16.83 3.13
CA ILE A 295 -10.71 -18.30 3.10
C ILE A 295 -12.01 -18.81 2.47
N LYS A 296 -13.14 -18.24 2.89
CA LYS A 296 -14.46 -18.60 2.34
C LYS A 296 -14.57 -18.26 0.85
N PHE A 297 -13.98 -17.17 0.41
CA PHE A 297 -14.02 -16.76 -1.00
C PHE A 297 -13.19 -17.65 -1.92
N ILE A 298 -12.09 -18.20 -1.41
CA ILE A 298 -11.19 -19.04 -2.22
C ILE A 298 -11.61 -20.53 -2.18
N TRP A 299 -12.02 -21.01 -1.02
CA TRP A 299 -12.20 -22.45 -0.78
C TRP A 299 -13.60 -22.84 -0.26
N GLY A 300 -14.50 -21.91 -0.04
CA GLY A 300 -15.92 -22.12 0.31
C GLY A 300 -16.78 -22.16 -0.94
#